data_d3795b873ec1a121f631619939dd0a74
#
_entry.id   d3795b873ec1a121f631619939dd0a74
#
_cell.length_a   1.000
_cell.length_b   1.000
_cell.length_c   1.000
_cell.angle_alpha   90.00
_cell.angle_beta   90.00
_cell.angle_gamma   90.00
#
_symmetry.space_group_name_H-M   'P 1'
#
loop_
_entity.id
_entity.type
_entity.pdbx_description
1 polymer ?
#
loop_
_entity_poly.entity_id
_entity_poly.type
_entity_poly.pdbx_seq_one_letter_code
_entity_poly.pdbx_strand_id
1 'polypeptide(L)'
;MIGELPPITLATLRKKMIALSAEIAEGMVFANGSRSHMADSLSIVPDEKRKDPDFFIGDMIPTCVFDDEEKAATVNRKTLISYARLPNYRNYWKEAGYEEEMADVEKAMENGNEPEEIAKCLSDRWLSDNTLYGSASKVLEGLEAWYDAGIKTPILVPSSAQGNQIKAIEELFELCARLK
;
A
#
# COMPACT_ATOMS: atom_id res chain seq x y z
N MET A 1 27.45 -27.53 -4.13
CA MET A 1 27.44 -26.35 -5.02
C MET A 1 26.24 -25.50 -4.60
N ILE A 2 26.44 -24.26 -4.19
CA ILE A 2 25.36 -23.30 -3.96
C ILE A 2 24.89 -22.96 -5.38
N GLY A 3 23.64 -23.29 -5.71
CA GLY A 3 23.02 -22.92 -6.97
C GLY A 3 22.97 -21.39 -7.14
N GLU A 4 22.18 -20.90 -8.07
CA GLU A 4 21.96 -19.46 -8.23
C GLU A 4 21.53 -18.82 -6.91
N LEU A 5 22.08 -17.64 -6.60
CA LEU A 5 21.68 -16.88 -5.42
C LEU A 5 20.22 -16.47 -5.57
N PRO A 6 19.44 -16.46 -4.49
CA PRO A 6 18.07 -15.98 -4.57
C PRO A 6 18.05 -14.49 -4.95
N PRO A 7 17.05 -14.04 -5.72
CA PRO A 7 16.91 -12.63 -6.09
C PRO A 7 16.72 -11.75 -4.85
N ILE A 8 17.36 -10.59 -4.84
CA ILE A 8 17.24 -9.60 -3.76
C ILE A 8 16.24 -8.53 -4.17
N THR A 9 15.21 -8.34 -3.35
CA THR A 9 14.24 -7.25 -3.49
C THR A 9 14.36 -6.30 -2.31
N LEU A 10 14.48 -5.00 -2.56
CA LEU A 10 14.62 -4.00 -1.50
C LEU A 10 13.25 -3.36 -1.16
N ALA A 11 13.02 -3.18 0.14
CA ALA A 11 11.90 -2.36 0.60
C ALA A 11 12.17 -0.88 0.29
N THR A 12 11.27 -0.26 -0.44
CA THR A 12 11.41 1.13 -0.89
C THR A 12 10.17 1.94 -0.52
N LEU A 13 10.34 3.25 -0.42
CA LEU A 13 9.21 4.17 -0.27
C LEU A 13 9.52 5.52 -0.93
N ARG A 14 10.73 6.06 -0.75
CA ARG A 14 11.14 7.38 -1.22
C ARG A 14 12.30 7.30 -2.21
N LYS A 15 12.48 8.38 -2.97
CA LYS A 15 13.37 8.50 -4.15
C LYS A 15 14.75 7.85 -3.99
N LYS A 16 15.42 8.04 -2.85
CA LYS A 16 16.77 7.47 -2.63
C LYS A 16 16.77 5.94 -2.59
N MET A 17 15.78 5.33 -1.92
CA MET A 17 15.68 3.89 -1.85
C MET A 17 15.21 3.28 -3.17
N ILE A 18 14.34 3.97 -3.90
CA ILE A 18 13.91 3.55 -5.24
C ILE A 18 15.13 3.52 -6.19
N ALA A 19 15.93 4.61 -6.21
CA ALA A 19 17.14 4.69 -7.03
C ALA A 19 18.15 3.59 -6.66
N LEU A 20 18.40 3.38 -5.36
CA LEU A 20 19.30 2.32 -4.90
C LEU A 20 18.79 0.93 -5.33
N SER A 21 17.50 0.66 -5.16
CA SER A 21 16.92 -0.62 -5.57
C SER A 21 17.05 -0.85 -7.08
N ALA A 22 16.81 0.19 -7.88
CA ALA A 22 17.01 0.12 -9.32
C ALA A 22 18.48 -0.11 -9.72
N GLU A 23 19.44 0.30 -8.90
CA GLU A 23 20.87 0.12 -9.17
C GLU A 23 21.38 -1.28 -8.83
N ILE A 24 21.05 -1.80 -7.62
CA ILE A 24 21.75 -2.97 -7.05
C ILE A 24 20.87 -4.21 -6.83
N ALA A 25 19.53 -4.13 -7.05
CA ALA A 25 18.62 -5.22 -6.75
C ALA A 25 17.90 -5.75 -8.00
N GLU A 26 17.28 -6.91 -7.86
CA GLU A 26 16.42 -7.55 -8.86
C GLU A 26 14.96 -7.09 -8.72
N GLY A 27 14.67 -6.19 -7.77
CA GLY A 27 13.34 -5.63 -7.62
C GLY A 27 13.18 -4.72 -6.41
N MET A 28 11.97 -4.18 -6.31
CA MET A 28 11.57 -3.30 -5.23
C MET A 28 10.16 -3.62 -4.72
N VAL A 29 9.94 -3.39 -3.43
CA VAL A 29 8.63 -3.49 -2.81
C VAL A 29 8.34 -2.18 -2.07
N PHE A 30 7.26 -1.54 -2.46
CA PHE A 30 6.65 -0.48 -1.65
C PHE A 30 5.81 -1.10 -0.52
N ALA A 31 5.62 -0.37 0.55
CA ALA A 31 4.70 -0.74 1.61
C ALA A 31 3.80 0.46 1.91
N ASN A 32 2.51 0.32 1.70
CA ASN A 32 1.52 1.39 1.83
C ASN A 32 1.86 2.60 0.94
N GLY A 33 2.19 2.32 -0.32
CA GLY A 33 2.39 3.34 -1.33
C GLY A 33 1.09 4.08 -1.66
N SER A 34 1.20 5.29 -2.22
CA SER A 34 0.06 6.03 -2.76
C SER A 34 -0.05 5.78 -4.25
N ARG A 35 -1.17 5.24 -4.69
CA ARG A 35 -1.41 4.89 -6.10
C ARG A 35 -1.26 6.10 -7.02
N SER A 36 -1.81 7.24 -6.63
CA SER A 36 -1.71 8.49 -7.40
C SER A 36 -0.27 9.02 -7.54
N HIS A 37 0.62 8.68 -6.60
CA HIS A 37 2.03 9.09 -6.62
C HIS A 37 2.95 8.03 -7.24
N MET A 38 2.43 6.87 -7.61
CA MET A 38 3.25 5.74 -8.07
C MET A 38 3.97 6.04 -9.39
N ALA A 39 3.31 6.72 -10.32
CA ALA A 39 3.92 7.12 -11.59
C ALA A 39 5.16 8.02 -11.37
N ASP A 40 5.08 9.01 -10.45
CA ASP A 40 6.21 9.86 -10.09
C ASP A 40 7.33 9.06 -9.40
N SER A 41 6.97 8.18 -8.47
CA SER A 41 7.92 7.27 -7.81
C SER A 41 8.66 6.39 -8.81
N LEU A 42 7.96 5.78 -9.75
CA LEU A 42 8.53 4.89 -10.76
C LEU A 42 9.28 5.63 -11.88
N SER A 43 9.09 6.95 -12.04
CA SER A 43 9.82 7.75 -13.03
C SER A 43 11.34 7.74 -12.82
N ILE A 44 11.79 7.43 -11.60
CA ILE A 44 13.20 7.33 -11.21
C ILE A 44 13.84 6.02 -11.72
N VAL A 45 13.02 4.97 -11.92
CA VAL A 45 13.49 3.67 -12.38
C VAL A 45 13.75 3.73 -13.88
N PRO A 46 14.92 3.31 -14.38
CA PRO A 46 15.20 3.27 -15.82
C PRO A 46 14.14 2.50 -16.60
N ASP A 47 13.79 2.99 -17.78
CA ASP A 47 12.75 2.39 -18.64
C ASP A 47 12.99 0.91 -18.94
N GLU A 48 14.25 0.53 -19.16
CA GLU A 48 14.65 -0.85 -19.39
C GLU A 48 14.26 -1.77 -18.22
N LYS A 49 14.49 -1.32 -16.98
CA LYS A 49 14.11 -2.07 -15.77
C LYS A 49 12.60 -2.06 -15.53
N ARG A 50 11.93 -0.96 -15.80
CA ARG A 50 10.46 -0.92 -15.70
C ARG A 50 9.77 -1.87 -16.65
N LYS A 51 10.33 -2.05 -17.85
CA LYS A 51 9.82 -2.94 -18.90
C LYS A 51 10.30 -4.39 -18.77
N ASP A 52 11.35 -4.63 -18.00
CA ASP A 52 11.91 -5.96 -17.76
C ASP A 52 10.90 -6.80 -16.94
N PRO A 53 10.36 -7.90 -17.47
CA PRO A 53 9.41 -8.74 -16.75
C PRO A 53 9.99 -9.37 -15.48
N ASP A 54 11.31 -9.57 -15.43
CA ASP A 54 12.01 -10.20 -14.32
C ASP A 54 12.35 -9.19 -13.21
N PHE A 55 12.31 -7.87 -13.47
CA PHE A 55 12.48 -6.86 -12.44
C PHE A 55 11.20 -6.71 -11.62
N PHE A 56 11.25 -7.15 -10.36
CA PHE A 56 10.08 -7.13 -9.48
C PHE A 56 9.71 -5.70 -9.05
N ILE A 57 8.44 -5.31 -9.22
CA ILE A 57 7.86 -4.05 -8.72
C ILE A 57 6.57 -4.40 -8.00
N GLY A 58 6.62 -4.44 -6.67
CA GLY A 58 5.46 -4.76 -5.84
C GLY A 58 5.08 -3.64 -4.88
N ASP A 59 3.83 -3.66 -4.41
CA ASP A 59 3.38 -2.87 -3.27
C ASP A 59 2.55 -3.71 -2.31
N MET A 60 2.81 -3.56 -1.02
CA MET A 60 2.03 -4.18 0.06
C MET A 60 0.82 -3.29 0.35
N ILE A 61 -0.37 -3.74 -0.09
CA ILE A 61 -1.60 -2.96 -0.08
C ILE A 61 -2.55 -3.53 0.98
N PRO A 62 -2.87 -2.79 2.06
CA PRO A 62 -3.88 -3.20 3.02
C PRO A 62 -5.22 -3.42 2.32
N THR A 63 -5.82 -4.59 2.54
CA THR A 63 -7.01 -5.03 1.79
C THR A 63 -8.07 -5.56 2.74
N CYS A 64 -9.29 -5.02 2.65
CA CYS A 64 -10.45 -5.48 3.40
C CYS A 64 -11.66 -5.65 2.47
N VAL A 65 -12.04 -6.90 2.19
CA VAL A 65 -13.19 -7.23 1.33
C VAL A 65 -14.44 -7.35 2.18
N PHE A 66 -15.33 -6.37 2.09
CA PHE A 66 -16.60 -6.40 2.81
C PHE A 66 -17.61 -5.43 2.19
N ASP A 67 -18.88 -5.85 2.03
CA ASP A 67 -19.90 -5.05 1.34
C ASP A 67 -20.26 -3.75 2.07
N ASP A 68 -20.18 -3.73 3.42
CA ASP A 68 -20.29 -2.49 4.20
C ASP A 68 -18.96 -1.74 4.12
N GLU A 69 -18.90 -0.81 3.17
CA GLU A 69 -17.70 -0.05 2.82
C GLU A 69 -17.14 0.74 4.00
N GLU A 70 -17.99 1.30 4.85
CA GLU A 70 -17.52 2.09 5.99
C GLU A 70 -16.86 1.22 7.06
N LYS A 71 -17.38 0.03 7.29
CA LYS A 71 -16.72 -0.94 8.17
C LYS A 71 -15.38 -1.40 7.61
N ALA A 72 -15.32 -1.69 6.32
CA ALA A 72 -14.07 -2.06 5.65
C ALA A 72 -13.03 -0.92 5.73
N ALA A 73 -13.44 0.31 5.48
CA ALA A 73 -12.61 1.51 5.62
C ALA A 73 -12.08 1.67 7.05
N THR A 74 -12.94 1.48 8.05
CA THR A 74 -12.57 1.57 9.47
C THR A 74 -11.48 0.55 9.83
N VAL A 75 -11.57 -0.67 9.29
CA VAL A 75 -10.55 -1.72 9.50
C VAL A 75 -9.20 -1.27 8.91
N ASN A 76 -9.19 -0.80 7.67
CA ASN A 76 -7.95 -0.36 7.02
C ASN A 76 -7.34 0.88 7.71
N ARG A 77 -8.16 1.86 8.17
CA ARG A 77 -7.64 2.98 8.97
C ARG A 77 -6.91 2.50 10.21
N LYS A 78 -7.49 1.55 10.94
CA LYS A 78 -6.87 1.01 12.16
C LYS A 78 -5.54 0.32 11.89
N THR A 79 -5.41 -0.43 10.80
CA THR A 79 -4.14 -1.10 10.44
C THR A 79 -3.04 -0.09 10.11
N LEU A 80 -3.39 1.09 9.60
CA LEU A 80 -2.43 2.09 9.15
C LEU A 80 -2.01 3.10 10.23
N ILE A 81 -2.65 3.13 11.41
CA ILE A 81 -2.28 4.04 12.51
C ILE A 81 -0.80 3.89 12.90
N SER A 82 -0.30 2.66 12.99
CA SER A 82 1.10 2.40 13.37
C SER A 82 2.07 3.00 12.35
N TYR A 83 1.74 2.95 11.07
CA TYR A 83 2.53 3.56 10.00
C TYR A 83 2.43 5.08 10.01
N ALA A 84 1.23 5.64 10.24
CA ALA A 84 1.02 7.09 10.34
C ALA A 84 1.83 7.73 11.48
N ARG A 85 2.15 6.96 12.53
CA ARG A 85 3.05 7.39 13.61
C ARG A 85 4.52 7.50 13.21
N LEU A 86 4.93 6.91 12.10
CA LEU A 86 6.33 6.87 11.66
C LEU A 86 6.65 8.05 10.72
N PRO A 87 7.68 8.86 11.04
CA PRO A 87 8.00 10.06 10.25
C PRO A 87 8.31 9.78 8.77
N ASN A 88 8.93 8.64 8.46
CA ASN A 88 9.26 8.26 7.08
C ASN A 88 8.01 8.06 6.22
N TYR A 89 6.95 7.47 6.77
CA TYR A 89 5.67 7.31 6.07
C TYR A 89 4.93 8.64 5.93
N ARG A 90 4.83 9.44 6.99
CA ARG A 90 4.21 10.76 6.90
C ARG A 90 4.91 11.65 5.87
N ASN A 91 6.25 11.65 5.84
CA ASN A 91 7.01 12.43 4.86
C ASN A 91 6.76 11.95 3.43
N TYR A 92 6.61 10.64 3.21
CA TYR A 92 6.21 10.10 1.91
C TYR A 92 4.80 10.54 1.52
N TRP A 93 3.83 10.41 2.41
CA TRP A 93 2.45 10.82 2.10
C TRP A 93 2.31 12.32 1.93
N LYS A 94 3.11 13.15 2.61
CA LYS A 94 3.21 14.58 2.31
C LYS A 94 3.72 14.80 0.88
N GLU A 95 4.77 14.11 0.45
CA GLU A 95 5.27 14.15 -0.93
C GLU A 95 4.23 13.68 -1.95
N ALA A 96 3.33 12.79 -1.57
CA ALA A 96 2.24 12.29 -2.38
C ALA A 96 0.99 13.21 -2.41
N GLY A 97 1.03 14.38 -1.76
CA GLY A 97 -0.05 15.38 -1.79
C GLY A 97 -1.05 15.27 -0.63
N TYR A 98 -0.62 14.70 0.50
CA TYR A 98 -1.43 14.53 1.71
C TYR A 98 -0.85 15.33 2.89
N GLU A 99 -0.36 16.55 2.63
CA GLU A 99 0.25 17.43 3.62
C GLU A 99 -0.72 17.75 4.76
N GLU A 100 -1.99 18.05 4.44
CA GLU A 100 -3.01 18.43 5.42
C GLU A 100 -3.33 17.27 6.36
N GLU A 101 -3.62 16.09 5.79
CA GLU A 101 -3.90 14.88 6.58
C GLU A 101 -2.73 14.53 7.50
N MET A 102 -1.50 14.63 7.01
CA MET A 102 -0.31 14.31 7.80
C MET A 102 0.00 15.37 8.86
N ALA A 103 -0.31 16.64 8.63
CA ALA A 103 -0.22 17.69 9.64
C ALA A 103 -1.24 17.47 10.76
N ASP A 104 -2.48 17.06 10.42
CA ASP A 104 -3.49 16.71 11.42
C ASP A 104 -3.09 15.48 12.24
N VAL A 105 -2.48 14.47 11.62
CA VAL A 105 -1.90 13.32 12.34
C VAL A 105 -0.83 13.77 13.32
N GLU A 106 0.09 14.64 12.92
CA GLU A 106 1.16 15.17 13.79
C GLU A 106 0.57 15.92 14.99
N LYS A 107 -0.44 16.74 14.76
CA LYS A 107 -1.17 17.45 15.82
C LYS A 107 -1.93 16.51 16.76
N ALA A 108 -2.58 15.46 16.24
CA ALA A 108 -3.22 14.44 17.06
C ALA A 108 -2.23 13.68 17.93
N MET A 109 -1.02 13.41 17.40
CA MET A 109 0.07 12.79 18.17
C MET A 109 0.57 13.68 19.30
N GLU A 110 0.68 15.00 19.09
CA GLU A 110 1.05 15.97 20.12
C GLU A 110 0.00 16.10 21.22
N ASN A 111 -1.29 15.95 20.87
CA ASN A 111 -2.43 16.09 21.76
C ASN A 111 -2.82 14.81 22.53
N GLY A 112 -1.96 13.81 22.62
CA GLY A 112 -2.21 12.60 23.39
C GLY A 112 -1.98 11.30 22.63
N ASN A 113 -1.86 11.36 21.30
CA ASN A 113 -1.51 10.20 20.46
C ASN A 113 -2.55 9.06 20.50
N GLU A 114 -3.84 9.42 20.73
CA GLU A 114 -4.90 8.43 20.79
C GLU A 114 -5.18 7.82 19.40
N PRO A 115 -5.28 6.48 19.30
CA PRO A 115 -5.46 5.80 18.01
C PRO A 115 -6.69 6.27 17.25
N GLU A 116 -7.80 6.50 17.93
CA GLU A 116 -9.06 6.94 17.35
C GLU A 116 -8.96 8.35 16.76
N GLU A 117 -8.21 9.25 17.39
CA GLU A 117 -7.99 10.60 16.89
C GLU A 117 -7.09 10.59 15.64
N ILE A 118 -6.03 9.77 15.64
CA ILE A 118 -5.20 9.58 14.45
C ILE A 118 -6.01 8.99 13.29
N ALA A 119 -6.86 7.99 13.55
CA ALA A 119 -7.71 7.39 12.52
C ALA A 119 -8.65 8.40 11.84
N LYS A 120 -9.16 9.39 12.58
CA LYS A 120 -10.02 10.46 12.03
C LYS A 120 -9.28 11.40 11.08
N CYS A 121 -7.97 11.55 11.23
CA CYS A 121 -7.14 12.37 10.35
C CYS A 121 -6.88 11.68 8.99
N LEU A 122 -7.07 10.36 8.90
CA LEU A 122 -6.88 9.59 7.67
C LEU A 122 -8.16 9.68 6.82
N SER A 123 -8.19 10.66 5.91
CA SER A 123 -9.35 10.95 5.05
C SER A 123 -9.73 9.78 4.13
N ASP A 124 -10.96 9.78 3.61
CA ASP A 124 -11.39 8.78 2.61
C ASP A 124 -10.57 8.88 1.32
N ARG A 125 -10.19 10.10 0.93
CA ARG A 125 -9.32 10.36 -0.21
C ARG A 125 -7.96 9.65 -0.04
N TRP A 126 -7.32 9.86 1.12
CA TRP A 126 -6.06 9.24 1.44
C TRP A 126 -6.20 7.71 1.53
N LEU A 127 -7.24 7.22 2.21
CA LEU A 127 -7.45 5.80 2.42
C LEU A 127 -7.67 5.04 1.12
N SER A 128 -8.50 5.55 0.20
CA SER A 128 -8.79 4.93 -1.10
C SER A 128 -7.61 4.95 -2.06
N ASP A 129 -6.65 5.86 -1.85
CA ASP A 129 -5.43 5.92 -2.65
C ASP A 129 -4.33 4.97 -2.16
N ASN A 130 -4.37 4.58 -0.87
CA ASN A 130 -3.32 3.78 -0.23
C ASN A 130 -3.77 2.35 0.11
N THR A 131 -5.06 2.01 -0.07
CA THR A 131 -5.62 0.71 0.34
C THR A 131 -6.69 0.21 -0.64
N LEU A 132 -7.07 -1.05 -0.47
CA LEU A 132 -8.21 -1.65 -1.15
C LEU A 132 -9.29 -2.02 -0.11
N TYR A 133 -10.52 -1.54 -0.28
CA TYR A 133 -11.62 -1.86 0.63
C TYR A 133 -12.99 -1.73 -0.02
N GLY A 134 -13.95 -2.44 0.55
CA GLY A 134 -15.34 -2.46 0.08
C GLY A 134 -15.74 -3.80 -0.52
N SER A 135 -16.78 -3.79 -1.37
CA SER A 135 -17.26 -4.99 -2.05
C SER A 135 -16.17 -5.63 -2.93
N ALA A 136 -16.35 -6.92 -3.25
CA ALA A 136 -15.42 -7.63 -4.11
C ALA A 136 -15.19 -6.93 -5.46
N SER A 137 -16.23 -6.38 -6.10
CA SER A 137 -16.11 -5.64 -7.36
C SER A 137 -15.27 -4.37 -7.19
N LYS A 138 -15.50 -3.60 -6.12
CA LYS A 138 -14.73 -2.39 -5.84
C LYS A 138 -13.24 -2.69 -5.57
N VAL A 139 -12.96 -3.78 -4.86
CA VAL A 139 -11.58 -4.21 -4.61
C VAL A 139 -10.90 -4.64 -5.91
N LEU A 140 -11.60 -5.35 -6.82
CA LEU A 140 -11.07 -5.73 -8.12
C LEU A 140 -10.79 -4.52 -9.03
N GLU A 141 -11.72 -3.56 -9.10
CA GLU A 141 -11.51 -2.29 -9.82
C GLU A 141 -10.30 -1.51 -9.27
N GLY A 142 -10.17 -1.47 -7.94
CA GLY A 142 -9.02 -0.85 -7.30
C GLY A 142 -7.71 -1.58 -7.61
N LEU A 143 -7.74 -2.90 -7.73
CA LEU A 143 -6.59 -3.72 -8.09
C LEU A 143 -6.12 -3.44 -9.53
N GLU A 144 -7.06 -3.33 -10.48
CA GLU A 144 -6.76 -2.92 -11.86
C GLU A 144 -6.08 -1.54 -11.89
N ALA A 145 -6.60 -0.58 -11.11
CA ALA A 145 -6.00 0.74 -11.01
C ALA A 145 -4.56 0.74 -10.43
N TRP A 146 -4.20 -0.23 -9.59
CA TRP A 146 -2.82 -0.42 -9.13
C TRP A 146 -1.91 -0.95 -10.25
N TYR A 147 -2.40 -1.87 -11.10
CA TYR A 147 -1.65 -2.29 -12.29
C TYR A 147 -1.44 -1.12 -13.25
N ASP A 148 -2.47 -0.31 -13.49
CA ASP A 148 -2.38 0.88 -14.35
C ASP A 148 -1.39 1.92 -13.81
N ALA A 149 -1.24 2.02 -12.49
CA ALA A 149 -0.24 2.87 -11.83
C ALA A 149 1.20 2.35 -11.98
N GLY A 150 1.40 1.13 -12.49
CA GLY A 150 2.71 0.55 -12.78
C GLY A 150 3.20 -0.49 -11.77
N ILE A 151 2.38 -0.89 -10.81
CA ILE A 151 2.69 -2.01 -9.92
C ILE A 151 2.51 -3.32 -10.70
N LYS A 152 3.57 -4.13 -10.77
CA LYS A 152 3.53 -5.43 -11.46
C LYS A 152 2.97 -6.54 -10.58
N THR A 153 3.18 -6.44 -9.26
CA THR A 153 2.76 -7.46 -8.30
C THR A 153 2.14 -6.80 -7.08
N PRO A 154 0.82 -6.55 -7.06
CA PRO A 154 0.12 -6.18 -5.85
C PRO A 154 0.23 -7.29 -4.80
N ILE A 155 0.70 -6.95 -3.60
CA ILE A 155 0.82 -7.86 -2.45
C ILE A 155 -0.31 -7.51 -1.49
N LEU A 156 -1.40 -8.28 -1.53
CA LEU A 156 -2.57 -7.99 -0.71
C LEU A 156 -2.31 -8.36 0.75
N VAL A 157 -2.45 -7.39 1.64
CA VAL A 157 -2.31 -7.55 3.09
C VAL A 157 -3.72 -7.62 3.71
N PRO A 158 -4.25 -8.84 3.96
CA PRO A 158 -5.65 -9.01 4.27
C PRO A 158 -6.01 -8.60 5.70
N SER A 159 -7.13 -7.93 5.84
CA SER A 159 -7.84 -7.68 7.09
C SER A 159 -9.33 -7.96 6.90
N SER A 160 -10.04 -8.36 7.96
CA SER A 160 -11.48 -8.67 7.89
C SER A 160 -12.29 -7.75 8.81
N ALA A 161 -13.44 -7.31 8.33
CA ALA A 161 -14.45 -6.62 9.12
C ALA A 161 -15.36 -7.58 9.92
N GLN A 162 -15.26 -8.90 9.68
CA GLN A 162 -16.12 -9.91 10.27
C GLN A 162 -15.41 -10.90 11.20
N GLY A 163 -14.08 -10.85 11.27
CA GLY A 163 -13.36 -11.86 12.04
C GLY A 163 -11.86 -11.62 12.18
N ASN A 164 -11.15 -12.71 12.27
CA ASN A 164 -9.71 -12.73 12.47
C ASN A 164 -8.95 -12.86 11.14
N GLN A 165 -7.65 -13.04 11.22
CA GLN A 165 -6.77 -13.20 10.06
C GLN A 165 -7.14 -14.39 9.15
N ILE A 166 -7.66 -15.47 9.70
CA ILE A 166 -8.09 -16.64 8.89
C ILE A 166 -9.27 -16.22 8.01
N LYS A 167 -10.25 -15.52 8.59
CA LYS A 167 -11.42 -15.01 7.83
C LYS A 167 -10.99 -14.05 6.72
N ALA A 168 -10.05 -13.17 6.99
CA ALA A 168 -9.50 -12.26 5.99
C ALA A 168 -8.85 -13.00 4.80
N ILE A 169 -8.15 -14.09 5.06
CA ILE A 169 -7.54 -14.93 4.02
C ILE A 169 -8.63 -15.65 3.21
N GLU A 170 -9.66 -16.19 3.86
CA GLU A 170 -10.81 -16.82 3.17
C GLU A 170 -11.49 -15.84 2.21
N GLU A 171 -11.76 -14.60 2.68
CA GLU A 171 -12.37 -13.53 1.88
C GLU A 171 -11.52 -13.17 0.66
N LEU A 172 -10.18 -13.16 0.79
CA LEU A 172 -9.27 -12.99 -0.35
C LEU A 172 -9.29 -14.14 -1.33
N PHE A 173 -9.33 -15.41 -0.86
CA PHE A 173 -9.43 -16.54 -1.77
C PHE A 173 -10.76 -16.56 -2.53
N GLU A 174 -11.87 -16.16 -1.90
CA GLU A 174 -13.16 -15.98 -2.56
C GLU A 174 -13.11 -14.87 -3.63
N LEU A 175 -12.40 -13.76 -3.34
CA LEU A 175 -12.14 -12.69 -4.30
C LEU A 175 -11.34 -13.21 -5.50
N CYS A 176 -10.20 -13.89 -5.24
CA CYS A 176 -9.33 -14.41 -6.30
C CYS A 176 -10.01 -15.47 -7.18
N ALA A 177 -10.98 -16.20 -6.64
CA ALA A 177 -11.76 -17.16 -7.43
C ALA A 177 -12.63 -16.49 -8.51
N ARG A 178 -12.92 -15.19 -8.38
CA ARG A 178 -13.67 -14.39 -9.38
C ARG A 178 -12.80 -13.85 -10.50
N LEU A 179 -11.47 -13.93 -10.38
CA LEU A 179 -10.51 -13.51 -11.41
C LEU A 179 -10.29 -14.59 -12.50
N LYS A 180 -10.93 -15.75 -12.36
CA LYS A 180 -10.88 -16.86 -13.33
C LYS A 180 -12.11 -16.81 -14.22
#